data_5f2e05f50cfe61b91ab0e7a0cc77f2db
#
_entry.id   5f2e05f50cfe61b91ab0e7a0cc77f2db
#
_cell.length_a   1.000
_cell.length_b   1.000
_cell.length_c   1.000
_cell.angle_alpha   90.00
_cell.angle_beta   90.00
_cell.angle_gamma   90.00
#
_symmetry.space_group_name_H-M   'P 1'
#
loop_
_entity.id
_entity.type
_entity.pdbx_description
1 polymer ?
#
loop_
_entity_poly.entity_id
_entity_poly.type
_entity_poly.pdbx_seq_one_letter_code
_entity_poly.pdbx_strand_id
1 'polypeptide(L)'
;MTVWYTGTGDKGKTKVPSEGEVWKDDDIINALGDLDELNSALGIVASFYPTIQETIIKVQSDIFTISAEIAGFDMHFDESRTLWLEEQINYYSSSLPQLKNFILPGGHVAASFLHLARAVCRRGERSIVKISKKGKAKESHIKYLNR
;
A
#
# COMPACT_ATOMS: atom_id res chain seq x y z
N MET A 1 9.84 27.90 -17.85
CA MET A 1 9.13 26.67 -18.28
C MET A 1 9.44 25.61 -17.24
N THR A 2 8.43 25.01 -16.60
CA THR A 2 8.66 23.96 -15.59
C THR A 2 9.04 22.67 -16.32
N VAL A 3 10.23 22.14 -16.04
CA VAL A 3 10.68 20.85 -16.58
C VAL A 3 10.22 19.74 -15.63
N TRP A 4 9.43 18.81 -16.14
CA TRP A 4 8.84 17.70 -15.36
C TRP A 4 9.72 16.46 -15.32
N TYR A 5 10.88 16.47 -15.95
CA TYR A 5 11.86 15.39 -15.94
C TYR A 5 13.28 15.95 -15.76
N THR A 6 14.16 15.18 -15.15
CA THR A 6 15.55 15.59 -14.90
C THR A 6 16.57 14.78 -15.71
N GLY A 7 16.18 13.61 -16.23
CA GLY A 7 17.07 12.67 -16.91
C GLY A 7 18.05 11.95 -15.97
N THR A 8 18.08 12.27 -14.68
CA THR A 8 19.06 11.67 -13.74
C THR A 8 18.90 10.16 -13.59
N GLY A 9 17.72 9.64 -13.85
CA GLY A 9 17.40 8.21 -13.77
C GLY A 9 17.63 7.40 -15.05
N ASP A 10 18.12 7.99 -16.13
CA ASP A 10 18.21 7.35 -17.45
C ASP A 10 19.22 6.18 -17.49
N LYS A 11 20.15 6.16 -16.54
CA LYS A 11 21.13 5.07 -16.38
C LYS A 11 20.66 3.93 -15.47
N GLY A 12 19.35 3.87 -15.14
CA GLY A 12 18.77 2.80 -14.33
C GLY A 12 18.95 2.95 -12.82
N LYS A 13 19.45 4.10 -12.35
CA LYS A 13 19.62 4.39 -10.93
C LYS A 13 18.65 5.45 -10.44
N THR A 14 18.36 5.42 -9.15
CA THR A 14 17.54 6.42 -8.44
C THR A 14 18.10 6.68 -7.05
N LYS A 15 17.56 7.69 -6.34
CA LYS A 15 17.97 7.99 -4.97
C LYS A 15 16.81 7.75 -4.01
N VAL A 16 17.12 7.08 -2.91
CA VAL A 16 16.22 6.90 -1.76
C VAL A 16 16.92 7.50 -0.54
N PRO A 17 16.27 8.38 0.25
CA PRO A 17 16.92 9.05 1.38
C PRO A 17 17.59 8.08 2.38
N SER A 18 16.97 6.92 2.66
CA SER A 18 17.51 5.90 3.57
C SER A 18 18.72 5.13 3.02
N GLU A 19 18.90 5.08 1.69
CA GLU A 19 19.89 4.21 1.02
C GLU A 19 20.92 4.98 0.18
N GLY A 20 20.63 6.24 -0.16
CA GLY A 20 21.40 6.98 -1.15
C GLY A 20 21.08 6.55 -2.58
N GLU A 21 22.09 6.38 -3.44
CA GLU A 21 21.89 5.95 -4.81
C GLU A 21 21.78 4.42 -4.90
N VAL A 22 20.68 3.94 -5.49
CA VAL A 22 20.37 2.52 -5.69
C VAL A 22 19.96 2.23 -7.13
N TRP A 23 19.99 0.97 -7.55
CA TRP A 23 19.40 0.56 -8.81
C TRP A 23 17.87 0.58 -8.74
N LYS A 24 17.20 0.89 -9.86
CA LYS A 24 15.73 0.93 -9.92
C LYS A 24 15.06 -0.43 -9.72
N ASP A 25 15.80 -1.52 -9.83
CA ASP A 25 15.36 -2.89 -9.56
C ASP A 25 15.73 -3.38 -8.13
N ASP A 26 16.25 -2.51 -7.27
CA ASP A 26 16.51 -2.86 -5.87
C ASP A 26 15.21 -3.23 -5.13
N ASP A 27 15.33 -4.10 -4.13
CA ASP A 27 14.19 -4.59 -3.34
C ASP A 27 13.41 -3.47 -2.66
N ILE A 28 14.07 -2.38 -2.24
CA ILE A 28 13.38 -1.23 -1.63
C ILE A 28 12.55 -0.47 -2.67
N ILE A 29 13.05 -0.33 -3.89
CA ILE A 29 12.32 0.33 -4.98
C ILE A 29 11.13 -0.51 -5.40
N ASN A 30 11.30 -1.83 -5.50
CA ASN A 30 10.19 -2.75 -5.78
C ASN A 30 9.11 -2.68 -4.70
N ALA A 31 9.49 -2.65 -3.42
CA ALA A 31 8.55 -2.53 -2.32
C ALA A 31 7.77 -1.21 -2.34
N LEU A 32 8.45 -0.08 -2.57
CA LEU A 32 7.82 1.23 -2.72
C LEU A 32 6.88 1.28 -3.94
N GLY A 33 7.29 0.67 -5.06
CA GLY A 33 6.47 0.56 -6.27
C GLY A 33 5.20 -0.26 -6.07
N ASP A 34 5.28 -1.38 -5.36
CA ASP A 34 4.11 -2.20 -5.02
C ASP A 34 3.11 -1.44 -4.14
N LEU A 35 3.59 -0.62 -3.19
CA LEU A 35 2.72 0.23 -2.35
C LEU A 35 2.10 1.38 -3.15
N ASP A 36 2.83 1.96 -4.09
CA ASP A 36 2.31 3.00 -4.98
C ASP A 36 1.21 2.46 -5.91
N GLU A 37 1.43 1.26 -6.48
CA GLU A 37 0.40 0.58 -7.28
C GLU A 37 -0.85 0.25 -6.45
N LEU A 38 -0.69 -0.20 -5.19
CA LEU A 38 -1.79 -0.41 -4.26
C LEU A 38 -2.58 0.89 -4.03
N ASN A 39 -1.88 1.97 -3.73
CA ASN A 39 -2.48 3.28 -3.51
C ASN A 39 -3.26 3.77 -4.73
N SER A 40 -2.72 3.56 -5.93
CA SER A 40 -3.36 3.92 -7.19
C SER A 40 -4.63 3.08 -7.42
N ALA A 41 -4.59 1.78 -7.16
CA ALA A 41 -5.75 0.90 -7.26
C ALA A 41 -6.87 1.31 -6.28
N LEU A 42 -6.53 1.68 -5.05
CA LEU A 42 -7.49 2.21 -4.07
C LEU A 42 -8.10 3.54 -4.50
N GLY A 43 -7.33 4.41 -5.15
CA GLY A 43 -7.84 5.66 -5.72
C GLY A 43 -8.92 5.45 -6.77
N ILE A 44 -8.80 4.40 -7.59
CA ILE A 44 -9.84 4.01 -8.56
C ILE A 44 -11.12 3.63 -7.81
N VAL A 45 -11.03 2.83 -6.74
CA VAL A 45 -12.19 2.43 -5.91
C VAL A 45 -12.90 3.66 -5.35
N ALA A 46 -12.16 4.60 -4.76
CA ALA A 46 -12.71 5.82 -4.18
C ALA A 46 -13.48 6.65 -5.23
N SER A 47 -13.01 6.66 -6.48
CA SER A 47 -13.66 7.38 -7.59
C SER A 47 -14.95 6.73 -8.05
N PHE A 48 -15.05 5.39 -8.00
CA PHE A 48 -16.25 4.66 -8.44
C PHE A 48 -17.27 4.41 -7.33
N TYR A 49 -16.89 4.50 -6.07
CA TYR A 49 -17.78 4.23 -4.95
C TYR A 49 -17.58 5.22 -3.79
N PRO A 50 -18.15 6.43 -3.89
CA PRO A 50 -17.97 7.52 -2.91
C PRO A 50 -18.38 7.16 -1.48
N THR A 51 -19.28 6.19 -1.30
CA THR A 51 -19.79 5.79 0.03
C THR A 51 -18.68 5.38 1.02
N ILE A 52 -17.56 4.81 0.52
CA ILE A 52 -16.42 4.40 1.36
C ILE A 52 -15.18 5.26 1.11
N GLN A 53 -15.34 6.39 0.42
CA GLN A 53 -14.22 7.24 0.00
C GLN A 53 -13.35 7.69 1.18
N GLU A 54 -13.95 8.13 2.27
CA GLU A 54 -13.22 8.58 3.47
C GLU A 54 -12.37 7.46 4.07
N THR A 55 -12.93 6.24 4.17
CA THR A 55 -12.19 5.06 4.64
C THR A 55 -11.00 4.75 3.71
N ILE A 56 -11.21 4.80 2.39
CA ILE A 56 -10.15 4.54 1.41
C ILE A 56 -9.06 5.60 1.47
N ILE A 57 -9.40 6.88 1.56
CA ILE A 57 -8.42 7.98 1.66
C ILE A 57 -7.56 7.81 2.92
N LYS A 58 -8.16 7.39 4.04
CA LYS A 58 -7.38 7.13 5.25
C LYS A 58 -6.41 5.96 5.06
N VAL A 59 -6.85 4.87 4.45
CA VAL A 59 -5.97 3.73 4.11
C VAL A 59 -4.84 4.17 3.17
N GLN A 60 -5.14 4.96 2.15
CA GLN A 60 -4.13 5.52 1.24
C GLN A 60 -3.10 6.39 1.99
N SER A 61 -3.55 7.23 2.93
CA SER A 61 -2.68 8.03 3.78
C SER A 61 -1.77 7.17 4.66
N ASP A 62 -2.28 6.07 5.20
CA ASP A 62 -1.52 5.14 6.02
C ASP A 62 -0.46 4.39 5.17
N ILE A 63 -0.81 3.95 3.95
CA ILE A 63 0.14 3.35 3.00
C ILE A 63 1.22 4.35 2.60
N PHE A 64 0.84 5.62 2.35
CA PHE A 64 1.80 6.68 2.06
C PHE A 64 2.77 6.89 3.22
N THR A 65 2.27 6.85 4.47
CA THR A 65 3.10 6.97 5.68
C THR A 65 4.10 5.80 5.78
N ILE A 66 3.67 4.56 5.51
CA ILE A 66 4.54 3.38 5.45
C ILE A 66 5.64 3.59 4.40
N SER A 67 5.26 4.00 3.19
CA SER A 67 6.20 4.25 2.09
C SER A 67 7.23 5.33 2.46
N ALA A 68 6.79 6.40 3.11
CA ALA A 68 7.67 7.48 3.56
C ALA A 68 8.67 6.99 4.62
N GLU A 69 8.24 6.18 5.60
CA GLU A 69 9.17 5.60 6.60
C GLU A 69 10.19 4.66 5.96
N ILE A 70 9.79 3.82 5.01
CA ILE A 70 10.70 2.95 4.25
C ILE A 70 11.71 3.78 3.46
N ALA A 71 11.28 4.90 2.89
CA ALA A 71 12.16 5.82 2.19
C ALA A 71 13.12 6.60 3.12
N GLY A 72 12.93 6.54 4.44
CA GLY A 72 13.81 7.15 5.43
C GLY A 72 13.28 8.42 6.11
N PHE A 73 11.99 8.72 5.95
CA PHE A 73 11.34 9.82 6.67
C PHE A 73 10.73 9.31 7.97
N ASP A 74 10.88 10.05 9.05
CA ASP A 74 10.23 9.73 10.34
C ASP A 74 8.78 10.26 10.33
N MET A 75 7.84 9.36 10.10
CA MET A 75 6.40 9.66 10.00
C MET A 75 5.60 9.14 11.20
N HIS A 76 6.26 8.50 12.17
CA HIS A 76 5.64 7.95 13.38
C HIS A 76 4.45 7.02 13.09
N PHE A 77 4.67 6.01 12.23
CA PHE A 77 3.68 4.98 11.99
C PHE A 77 3.54 4.10 13.24
N ASP A 78 2.38 4.16 13.89
CA ASP A 78 2.11 3.46 15.14
C ASP A 78 1.01 2.41 15.03
N GLU A 79 0.80 1.64 16.11
CA GLU A 79 -0.17 0.55 16.16
C GLU A 79 -1.63 1.02 16.12
N SER A 80 -1.93 2.26 16.49
CA SER A 80 -3.30 2.80 16.47
C SER A 80 -3.92 2.72 15.08
N ARG A 81 -3.10 2.84 14.03
CA ARG A 81 -3.55 2.74 12.64
C ARG A 81 -4.03 1.33 12.30
N THR A 82 -3.33 0.31 12.80
CA THR A 82 -3.75 -1.09 12.64
C THR A 82 -5.03 -1.39 13.40
N LEU A 83 -5.15 -0.90 14.63
CA LEU A 83 -6.36 -1.04 15.45
C LEU A 83 -7.57 -0.38 14.76
N TRP A 84 -7.40 0.83 14.24
CA TRP A 84 -8.44 1.49 13.46
C TRP A 84 -8.87 0.65 12.26
N LEU A 85 -7.92 0.06 11.52
CA LEU A 85 -8.23 -0.80 10.37
C LEU A 85 -9.03 -2.05 10.79
N GLU A 86 -8.66 -2.67 11.93
CA GLU A 86 -9.40 -3.80 12.51
C GLU A 86 -10.83 -3.41 12.90
N GLU A 87 -11.05 -2.20 13.44
CA GLU A 87 -12.37 -1.66 13.72
C GLU A 87 -13.21 -1.50 12.43
N GLN A 88 -12.61 -0.99 11.35
CA GLN A 88 -13.30 -0.88 10.06
C GLN A 88 -13.66 -2.26 9.48
N ILE A 89 -12.77 -3.24 9.57
CA ILE A 89 -13.04 -4.61 9.15
C ILE A 89 -14.22 -5.18 9.93
N ASN A 90 -14.23 -5.03 11.25
CA ASN A 90 -15.33 -5.49 12.11
C ASN A 90 -16.64 -4.78 11.78
N TYR A 91 -16.62 -3.47 11.56
CA TYR A 91 -17.78 -2.68 11.18
C TYR A 91 -18.42 -3.19 9.89
N TYR A 92 -17.65 -3.30 8.82
CA TYR A 92 -18.18 -3.76 7.53
C TYR A 92 -18.57 -5.23 7.54
N SER A 93 -17.81 -6.10 8.21
CA SER A 93 -18.10 -7.53 8.26
C SER A 93 -19.35 -7.89 9.08
N SER A 94 -19.73 -7.05 10.05
CA SER A 94 -20.88 -7.29 10.93
C SER A 94 -22.22 -7.41 10.18
N SER A 95 -22.34 -6.76 9.02
CA SER A 95 -23.54 -6.77 8.16
C SER A 95 -23.47 -7.77 7.01
N LEU A 96 -22.38 -8.48 6.86
CA LEU A 96 -22.17 -9.37 5.72
C LEU A 96 -22.48 -10.83 6.08
N PRO A 97 -23.05 -11.61 5.15
CA PRO A 97 -23.21 -13.03 5.34
C PRO A 97 -21.87 -13.74 5.37
N GLN A 98 -21.75 -14.79 6.19
CA GLN A 98 -20.54 -15.58 6.25
C GLN A 98 -20.29 -16.31 4.90
N LEU A 99 -19.13 -16.10 4.31
CA LEU A 99 -18.71 -16.82 3.12
C LEU A 99 -18.41 -18.28 3.47
N LYS A 100 -19.09 -19.21 2.78
CA LYS A 100 -18.88 -20.67 2.95
C LYS A 100 -17.93 -21.27 1.93
N ASN A 101 -17.67 -20.56 0.84
CA ASN A 101 -16.81 -21.01 -0.27
C ASN A 101 -15.98 -19.85 -0.80
N PHE A 102 -14.91 -20.16 -1.54
CA PHE A 102 -14.20 -19.17 -2.32
C PHE A 102 -15.11 -18.59 -3.41
N ILE A 103 -15.00 -17.29 -3.63
CA ILE A 103 -15.72 -16.57 -4.69
C ILE A 103 -14.76 -16.16 -5.79
N LEU A 104 -15.26 -16.11 -7.02
CA LEU A 104 -14.51 -15.51 -8.12
C LEU A 104 -14.48 -13.98 -7.96
N PRO A 105 -13.30 -13.35 -8.15
CA PRO A 105 -13.21 -11.89 -8.15
C PRO A 105 -14.06 -11.28 -9.28
N GLY A 106 -14.92 -10.32 -8.94
CA GLY A 106 -15.79 -9.70 -9.94
C GLY A 106 -17.00 -9.02 -9.30
N GLY A 107 -18.00 -8.70 -10.12
CA GLY A 107 -19.23 -8.03 -9.71
C GLY A 107 -19.23 -6.55 -10.04
N HIS A 108 -19.61 -5.68 -9.10
CA HIS A 108 -19.57 -4.23 -9.30
C HIS A 108 -18.14 -3.74 -9.58
N VAL A 109 -17.99 -2.69 -10.40
CA VAL A 109 -16.67 -2.16 -10.81
C VAL A 109 -15.77 -1.88 -9.60
N ALA A 110 -16.28 -1.18 -8.58
CA ALA A 110 -15.52 -0.89 -7.37
C ALA A 110 -15.10 -2.18 -6.62
N ALA A 111 -15.98 -3.19 -6.54
CA ALA A 111 -15.64 -4.48 -5.94
C ALA A 111 -14.54 -5.20 -6.71
N SER A 112 -14.58 -5.16 -8.04
CA SER A 112 -13.54 -5.73 -8.91
C SER A 112 -12.18 -5.06 -8.68
N PHE A 113 -12.15 -3.74 -8.54
CA PHE A 113 -10.92 -3.01 -8.20
C PHE A 113 -10.46 -3.24 -6.76
N LEU A 114 -11.37 -3.46 -5.80
CA LEU A 114 -10.98 -3.90 -4.44
C LEU A 114 -10.34 -5.30 -4.45
N HIS A 115 -10.83 -6.22 -5.27
CA HIS A 115 -10.18 -7.52 -5.46
C HIS A 115 -8.78 -7.38 -6.05
N LEU A 116 -8.59 -6.47 -7.02
CA LEU A 116 -7.27 -6.17 -7.57
C LEU A 116 -6.38 -5.56 -6.48
N ALA A 117 -6.84 -4.51 -5.77
CA ALA A 117 -6.11 -3.88 -4.68
C ALA A 117 -5.68 -4.89 -3.61
N ARG A 118 -6.57 -5.81 -3.22
CA ARG A 118 -6.25 -6.92 -2.29
C ARG A 118 -5.10 -7.79 -2.83
N ALA A 119 -5.10 -8.14 -4.11
CA ALA A 119 -4.03 -8.95 -4.71
C ALA A 119 -2.69 -8.19 -4.77
N VAL A 120 -2.73 -6.90 -5.10
CA VAL A 120 -1.56 -6.00 -5.10
C VAL A 120 -1.04 -5.80 -3.67
N CYS A 121 -1.93 -5.60 -2.68
CA CYS A 121 -1.56 -5.50 -1.27
C CYS A 121 -0.78 -6.74 -0.81
N ARG A 122 -1.23 -7.93 -1.15
CA ARG A 122 -0.52 -9.18 -0.83
C ARG A 122 0.85 -9.30 -1.52
N ARG A 123 1.01 -8.72 -2.71
CA ARG A 123 2.32 -8.60 -3.35
C ARG A 123 3.21 -7.61 -2.59
N GLY A 124 2.69 -6.42 -2.29
CA GLY A 124 3.39 -5.40 -1.48
C GLY A 124 3.82 -5.94 -0.13
N GLU A 125 2.94 -6.64 0.60
CA GLU A 125 3.27 -7.29 1.86
C GLU A 125 4.49 -8.22 1.72
N ARG A 126 4.55 -9.07 0.69
CA ARG A 126 5.71 -9.94 0.45
C ARG A 126 6.98 -9.16 0.19
N SER A 127 6.90 -8.05 -0.55
CA SER A 127 8.04 -7.16 -0.81
C SER A 127 8.51 -6.48 0.47
N ILE A 128 7.58 -6.02 1.32
CA ILE A 128 7.90 -5.45 2.64
C ILE A 128 8.54 -6.49 3.56
N VAL A 129 8.03 -7.74 3.60
CA VAL A 129 8.64 -8.84 4.35
C VAL A 129 10.08 -9.10 3.85
N LYS A 130 10.33 -9.01 2.55
CA LYS A 130 11.68 -9.19 2.00
C LYS A 130 12.67 -8.15 2.52
N ILE A 131 12.28 -6.87 2.53
CA ILE A 131 13.15 -5.79 3.03
C ILE A 131 13.21 -5.73 4.57
N SER A 132 12.16 -6.17 5.28
CA SER A 132 12.18 -6.22 6.76
C SER A 132 13.25 -7.18 7.30
N LYS A 133 13.51 -8.31 6.60
CA LYS A 133 14.61 -9.23 6.91
C LYS A 133 16.00 -8.59 6.82
N LYS A 134 16.09 -7.44 6.11
CA LYS A 134 17.29 -6.61 6.01
C LYS A 134 17.26 -5.41 6.97
N GLY A 135 16.28 -5.35 7.88
CA GLY A 135 16.11 -4.24 8.82
C GLY A 135 15.56 -2.94 8.21
N LYS A 136 15.00 -3.01 6.99
CA LYS A 136 14.54 -1.81 6.23
C LYS A 136 13.03 -1.54 6.32
N ALA A 137 12.29 -2.35 7.06
CA ALA A 137 10.88 -2.13 7.36
C ALA A 137 10.55 -2.64 8.77
N LYS A 138 9.57 -2.00 9.41
CA LYS A 138 9.11 -2.32 10.77
C LYS A 138 8.09 -3.45 10.75
N GLU A 139 7.96 -4.16 11.88
CA GLU A 139 6.91 -5.17 12.07
C GLU A 139 5.51 -4.56 11.97
N SER A 140 5.32 -3.33 12.45
CA SER A 140 4.05 -2.59 12.34
C SER A 140 3.59 -2.39 10.90
N HIS A 141 4.52 -2.20 9.94
CA HIS A 141 4.19 -2.09 8.52
C HIS A 141 3.62 -3.41 7.97
N ILE A 142 4.25 -4.53 8.33
CA ILE A 142 3.79 -5.87 7.93
C ILE A 142 2.42 -6.16 8.55
N LYS A 143 2.26 -5.86 9.84
CA LYS A 143 1.01 -6.07 10.58
C LYS A 143 -0.16 -5.33 9.92
N TYR A 144 0.05 -4.07 9.54
CA TYR A 144 -0.96 -3.25 8.86
C TYR A 144 -1.35 -3.83 7.49
N LEU A 145 -0.37 -4.18 6.65
CA LEU A 145 -0.62 -4.72 5.31
C LEU A 145 -1.27 -6.11 5.33
N ASN A 146 -1.08 -6.86 6.40
CA ASN A 146 -1.69 -8.17 6.62
C ASN A 146 -3.17 -8.08 7.06
N ARG A 147 -3.66 -6.92 7.46
CA ARG A 147 -5.09 -6.67 7.76
C ARG A 147 -5.86 -6.38 6.50
#